data_965177d29390d1153f50bd53124e0e88
#
_entry.id   965177d29390d1153f50bd53124e0e88
#
_cell.length_a   1.000
_cell.length_b   1.000
_cell.length_c   1.000
_cell.angle_alpha   90.00
_cell.angle_beta   90.00
_cell.angle_gamma   90.00
#
_symmetry.space_group_name_H-M   'P 1'
#
loop_
_entity.id
_entity.type
_entity.pdbx_description
1 polymer ?
#
loop_
_entity_poly.entity_id
_entity_poly.type
_entity_poly.pdbx_seq_one_letter_code
_entity_poly.pdbx_strand_id
1 'polypeptide(L)'
;DFENKFRGDREKILDLLHIYEPLIDTAIASIPSPSLLDIGCGRGECLQKYRHKFYDSFGIESDQSMVKICRDNGLNILEGDALDRLSEIENDSISVITIFHMIEHLEHKKLLELINECFRVLSDDGILIMETPSIDNLIVSTKSFYLDHTHINPINPDAICFHIEKAGFSNVTHFFLNGGPLQEASPLKITRILNGVAQDLCIIATKKGSKFKYLFIDNTKWQEHLNHALTTLQAAIEFDLKLESSINNLSSSYEIKSLNEEILILREEIFLLKARLKYF
;
A
#
# COMPACT_ATOMS: atom_id res chain seq x y z
N ASP A 1 8.78 23.66 -0.37
CA ASP A 1 8.36 22.90 -0.33
C ASP A 1 7.05 22.15 -0.37
N PHE A 2 6.50 21.88 -1.55
CA PHE A 2 5.29 21.09 -1.70
C PHE A 2 5.50 19.66 -1.18
N GLU A 3 6.57 18.99 -1.58
CA GLU A 3 6.90 17.64 -1.16
C GLU A 3 7.04 17.50 0.36
N ASN A 4 7.79 18.36 1.02
CA ASN A 4 7.93 18.33 2.48
C ASN A 4 6.58 18.48 3.20
N LYS A 5 5.67 19.26 2.63
CA LYS A 5 4.35 19.51 3.23
C LYS A 5 3.38 18.35 3.06
N PHE A 6 3.39 17.67 1.92
CA PHE A 6 2.36 16.69 1.56
C PHE A 6 2.87 15.25 1.53
N ARG A 7 4.11 15.03 1.13
CA ARG A 7 4.76 13.70 1.11
C ARG A 7 5.45 13.35 2.44
N GLY A 8 5.78 14.35 3.24
CA GLY A 8 6.46 14.22 4.52
C GLY A 8 7.94 14.61 4.50
N ASP A 9 8.51 14.72 5.70
CA ASP A 9 9.93 14.98 5.83
C ASP A 9 10.77 13.75 5.42
N ARG A 10 12.06 13.99 5.17
CA ARG A 10 12.99 12.97 4.69
C ARG A 10 13.13 11.78 5.65
N GLU A 11 13.17 12.03 6.95
CA GLU A 11 13.33 10.98 7.97
C GLU A 11 12.13 10.03 7.98
N LYS A 12 10.94 10.58 7.90
CA LYS A 12 9.71 9.79 7.81
C LYS A 12 9.69 8.88 6.58
N ILE A 13 10.13 9.38 5.42
CA ILE A 13 10.19 8.57 4.19
C ILE A 13 11.23 7.46 4.34
N LEU A 14 12.41 7.76 4.89
CA LEU A 14 13.42 6.75 5.18
C LEU A 14 12.92 5.65 6.11
N ASP A 15 12.07 6.00 7.08
CA ASP A 15 11.44 5.02 7.98
C ASP A 15 10.41 4.15 7.23
N LEU A 16 9.55 4.75 6.41
CA LEU A 16 8.58 4.00 5.60
C LEU A 16 9.26 2.99 4.66
N LEU A 17 10.40 3.34 4.11
CA LEU A 17 11.16 2.43 3.24
C LEU A 17 11.69 1.19 3.96
N HIS A 18 11.76 1.14 5.31
CA HIS A 18 12.24 -0.05 6.04
C HIS A 18 11.46 -1.33 5.71
N ILE A 19 10.21 -1.19 5.35
CA ILE A 19 9.36 -2.33 4.99
C ILE A 19 9.93 -3.14 3.83
N TYR A 20 10.62 -2.51 2.89
CA TYR A 20 11.17 -3.17 1.70
C TYR A 20 12.51 -3.87 1.94
N GLU A 21 13.17 -3.62 3.07
CA GLU A 21 14.49 -4.16 3.36
C GLU A 21 14.55 -5.69 3.31
N PRO A 22 13.62 -6.45 3.95
CA PRO A 22 13.64 -7.91 3.86
C PRO A 22 13.39 -8.45 2.45
N LEU A 23 12.57 -7.74 1.64
CA LEU A 23 12.33 -8.11 0.24
C LEU A 23 13.58 -7.94 -0.60
N ILE A 24 14.23 -6.78 -0.49
CA ILE A 24 15.46 -6.45 -1.20
C ILE A 24 16.55 -7.45 -0.82
N ASP A 25 16.78 -7.69 0.47
CA ASP A 25 17.78 -8.63 0.95
C ASP A 25 17.58 -10.04 0.39
N THR A 26 16.32 -10.50 0.36
CA THR A 26 15.99 -11.82 -0.21
C THR A 26 16.19 -11.84 -1.73
N ALA A 27 15.80 -10.77 -2.42
CA ALA A 27 15.94 -10.69 -3.88
C ALA A 27 17.40 -10.75 -4.33
N ILE A 28 18.30 -10.05 -3.62
CA ILE A 28 19.72 -9.96 -4.00
C ILE A 28 20.61 -11.04 -3.40
N ALA A 29 20.13 -11.86 -2.46
CA ALA A 29 20.94 -12.81 -1.69
C ALA A 29 21.82 -13.76 -2.52
N SER A 30 21.42 -14.07 -3.76
CA SER A 30 22.16 -14.97 -4.66
C SER A 30 22.74 -14.26 -5.88
N ILE A 31 22.71 -12.92 -5.93
CA ILE A 31 23.22 -12.13 -7.05
C ILE A 31 24.61 -11.59 -6.66
N PRO A 32 25.71 -12.00 -7.36
CA PRO A 32 27.07 -11.63 -6.94
C PRO A 32 27.35 -10.12 -7.00
N SER A 33 26.76 -9.41 -7.95
CA SER A 33 26.95 -7.97 -8.15
C SER A 33 25.59 -7.33 -8.42
N PRO A 34 24.73 -7.22 -7.38
CA PRO A 34 23.38 -6.69 -7.57
C PRO A 34 23.40 -5.20 -7.90
N SER A 35 22.47 -4.79 -8.76
CA SER A 35 22.26 -3.39 -9.15
C SER A 35 20.88 -2.90 -8.75
N LEU A 36 20.78 -1.62 -8.35
CA LEU A 36 19.54 -0.93 -8.01
C LEU A 36 19.31 0.23 -8.97
N LEU A 37 18.13 0.26 -9.57
CA LEU A 37 17.60 1.39 -10.32
C LEU A 37 16.35 1.95 -9.62
N ASP A 38 16.39 3.23 -9.26
CA ASP A 38 15.25 3.96 -8.67
C ASP A 38 14.70 4.95 -9.70
N ILE A 39 13.50 4.70 -10.25
CA ILE A 39 12.91 5.50 -11.32
C ILE A 39 11.97 6.54 -10.72
N GLY A 40 12.19 7.83 -11.07
CA GLY A 40 11.52 8.94 -10.42
C GLY A 40 12.01 9.10 -8.99
N CYS A 41 13.33 9.06 -8.79
CA CYS A 41 13.94 8.93 -7.47
C CYS A 41 13.77 10.16 -6.56
N GLY A 42 13.23 11.28 -7.05
CA GLY A 42 12.99 12.49 -6.27
C GLY A 42 14.24 12.97 -5.54
N ARG A 43 14.17 13.11 -4.20
CA ARG A 43 15.31 13.53 -3.36
C ARG A 43 16.30 12.39 -3.07
N GLY A 44 16.09 11.18 -3.62
CA GLY A 44 16.97 10.02 -3.54
C GLY A 44 16.96 9.27 -2.22
N GLU A 45 15.85 9.28 -1.47
CA GLU A 45 15.74 8.58 -0.19
C GLU A 45 15.96 7.07 -0.33
N CYS A 46 15.37 6.45 -1.35
CA CYS A 46 15.54 5.01 -1.62
C CYS A 46 17.01 4.67 -1.91
N LEU A 47 17.65 5.41 -2.80
CA LEU A 47 19.06 5.24 -3.10
C LEU A 47 19.94 5.45 -1.87
N GLN A 48 19.70 6.52 -1.10
CA GLN A 48 20.46 6.79 0.12
C GLN A 48 20.37 5.62 1.11
N LYS A 49 19.18 5.05 1.26
CA LYS A 49 18.93 3.96 2.20
C LYS A 49 19.60 2.67 1.78
N TYR A 50 19.52 2.31 0.50
CA TYR A 50 19.83 0.98 0.04
C TYR A 50 21.16 0.85 -0.73
N ARG A 51 21.77 1.96 -1.23
CA ARG A 51 22.99 1.91 -2.06
C ARG A 51 24.11 1.02 -1.49
N HIS A 52 24.20 0.95 -0.17
CA HIS A 52 25.25 0.16 0.48
C HIS A 52 25.11 -1.36 0.32
N LYS A 53 23.94 -1.83 -0.13
CA LYS A 53 23.63 -3.25 -0.38
C LYS A 53 23.93 -3.67 -1.82
N PHE A 54 24.21 -2.71 -2.71
CA PHE A 54 24.35 -2.94 -4.14
C PHE A 54 25.78 -2.67 -4.63
N TYR A 55 26.19 -3.40 -5.66
CA TYR A 55 27.45 -3.15 -6.35
C TYR A 55 27.36 -1.83 -7.14
N ASP A 56 26.23 -1.61 -7.81
CA ASP A 56 25.88 -0.38 -8.49
C ASP A 56 24.47 0.08 -8.11
N SER A 57 24.31 1.39 -7.92
CA SER A 57 23.00 1.99 -7.61
C SER A 57 22.90 3.37 -8.23
N PHE A 58 21.81 3.61 -8.96
CA PHE A 58 21.57 4.90 -9.60
C PHE A 58 20.06 5.17 -9.72
N GLY A 59 19.72 6.43 -9.90
CA GLY A 59 18.35 6.89 -10.12
C GLY A 59 18.15 7.54 -11.46
N ILE A 60 16.90 7.60 -11.90
CA ILE A 60 16.45 8.43 -13.01
C ILE A 60 15.55 9.51 -12.43
N GLU A 61 15.83 10.79 -12.78
CA GLU A 61 15.04 11.93 -12.33
C GLU A 61 15.03 13.04 -13.39
N SER A 62 13.85 13.60 -13.63
CA SER A 62 13.67 14.68 -14.62
C SER A 62 13.71 16.10 -14.03
N ASP A 63 13.38 16.24 -12.73
CA ASP A 63 13.43 17.54 -12.05
C ASP A 63 14.85 17.92 -11.67
N GLN A 64 15.36 18.99 -12.29
CA GLN A 64 16.73 19.45 -12.08
C GLN A 64 17.03 19.83 -10.62
N SER A 65 16.03 20.27 -9.87
CA SER A 65 16.21 20.63 -8.46
C SER A 65 16.42 19.38 -7.60
N MET A 66 15.70 18.28 -7.89
CA MET A 66 15.87 16.98 -7.25
C MET A 66 17.19 16.32 -7.66
N VAL A 67 17.52 16.36 -8.95
CA VAL A 67 18.82 15.88 -9.45
C VAL A 67 19.97 16.56 -8.71
N LYS A 68 19.89 17.88 -8.52
CA LYS A 68 20.92 18.63 -7.77
C LYS A 68 21.02 18.14 -6.32
N ILE A 69 19.89 17.98 -5.62
CA ILE A 69 19.85 17.46 -4.24
C ILE A 69 20.53 16.09 -4.17
N CYS A 70 20.20 15.20 -5.10
CA CYS A 70 20.78 13.87 -5.16
C CYS A 70 22.30 13.90 -5.38
N ARG A 71 22.77 14.68 -6.33
CA ARG A 71 24.20 14.84 -6.63
C ARG A 71 24.98 15.46 -5.47
N ASP A 72 24.40 16.45 -4.78
CA ASP A 72 24.97 17.07 -3.59
C ASP A 72 25.12 16.05 -2.42
N ASN A 73 24.26 15.03 -2.40
CA ASN A 73 24.34 13.88 -1.47
C ASN A 73 25.20 12.72 -1.97
N GLY A 74 25.90 12.87 -3.08
CA GLY A 74 26.79 11.85 -3.66
C GLY A 74 26.03 10.64 -4.23
N LEU A 75 24.80 10.84 -4.72
CA LEU A 75 24.02 9.81 -5.41
C LEU A 75 24.27 9.89 -6.92
N ASN A 76 24.25 8.73 -7.57
CA ASN A 76 24.43 8.61 -9.01
C ASN A 76 23.08 8.78 -9.71
N ILE A 77 22.92 9.78 -10.58
CA ILE A 77 21.63 10.13 -11.21
C ILE A 77 21.79 10.35 -12.71
N LEU A 78 20.96 9.64 -13.47
CA LEU A 78 20.70 9.88 -14.88
C LEU A 78 19.58 10.92 -15.00
N GLU A 79 19.94 12.14 -15.35
CA GLU A 79 18.99 13.25 -15.50
C GLU A 79 18.21 13.12 -16.80
N GLY A 80 16.87 13.11 -16.76
CA GLY A 80 15.99 13.11 -17.93
C GLY A 80 14.69 12.36 -17.75
N ASP A 81 13.92 12.25 -18.83
CA ASP A 81 12.70 11.45 -18.88
C ASP A 81 13.00 9.96 -18.66
N ALA A 82 12.12 9.30 -17.92
CA ALA A 82 12.34 7.90 -17.52
C ALA A 82 12.45 6.96 -18.73
N LEU A 83 11.61 7.12 -19.74
CA LEU A 83 11.61 6.25 -20.94
C LEU A 83 12.85 6.47 -21.77
N ASP A 84 13.29 7.73 -21.93
CA ASP A 84 14.50 8.07 -22.69
C ASP A 84 15.71 7.42 -22.03
N ARG A 85 15.87 7.55 -20.71
CA ARG A 85 17.00 7.01 -19.97
C ARG A 85 16.98 5.48 -19.90
N LEU A 86 15.80 4.87 -19.72
CA LEU A 86 15.66 3.42 -19.74
C LEU A 86 16.11 2.84 -21.08
N SER A 87 15.85 3.51 -22.21
CA SER A 87 16.26 3.05 -23.53
C SER A 87 17.80 2.91 -23.70
N GLU A 88 18.57 3.61 -22.88
CA GLU A 88 20.04 3.58 -22.85
C GLU A 88 20.60 2.43 -21.99
N ILE A 89 19.75 1.80 -21.16
CA ILE A 89 20.14 0.73 -20.25
C ILE A 89 20.09 -0.63 -20.98
N GLU A 90 21.09 -1.46 -20.75
CA GLU A 90 21.18 -2.81 -21.34
C GLU A 90 20.05 -3.72 -20.85
N ASN A 91 19.64 -4.66 -21.72
CA ASN A 91 18.68 -5.69 -21.35
C ASN A 91 19.23 -6.56 -20.22
N ASP A 92 18.33 -7.04 -19.34
CA ASP A 92 18.65 -8.05 -18.31
C ASP A 92 19.78 -7.64 -17.35
N SER A 93 20.00 -6.33 -17.15
CA SER A 93 21.14 -5.79 -16.39
C SER A 93 20.83 -5.34 -14.98
N ILE A 94 19.56 -5.09 -14.64
CA ILE A 94 19.15 -4.55 -13.35
C ILE A 94 18.59 -5.64 -12.44
N SER A 95 19.05 -5.69 -11.18
CA SER A 95 18.58 -6.67 -10.20
C SER A 95 17.34 -6.23 -9.45
N VAL A 96 17.25 -4.95 -9.10
CA VAL A 96 16.12 -4.37 -8.39
C VAL A 96 15.73 -3.05 -9.06
N ILE A 97 14.46 -2.92 -9.41
CA ILE A 97 13.88 -1.67 -9.87
C ILE A 97 12.88 -1.21 -8.83
N THR A 98 12.98 0.04 -8.41
CA THR A 98 12.03 0.72 -7.53
C THR A 98 11.38 1.91 -8.24
N ILE A 99 10.07 2.11 -8.00
CA ILE A 99 9.29 3.24 -8.54
C ILE A 99 8.32 3.66 -7.44
N PHE A 100 8.65 4.73 -6.72
CA PHE A 100 7.85 5.19 -5.59
C PHE A 100 7.16 6.51 -5.91
N HIS A 101 5.81 6.53 -5.86
CA HIS A 101 4.98 7.71 -6.08
C HIS A 101 5.30 8.45 -7.38
N MET A 102 5.36 7.71 -8.47
CA MET A 102 5.68 8.25 -9.81
C MET A 102 4.66 7.81 -10.86
N ILE A 103 4.13 6.58 -10.78
CA ILE A 103 3.26 6.02 -11.82
C ILE A 103 1.90 6.72 -11.92
N GLU A 104 1.42 7.33 -10.84
CA GLU A 104 0.21 8.15 -10.80
C GLU A 104 0.29 9.46 -11.60
N HIS A 105 1.52 9.89 -11.93
CA HIS A 105 1.78 11.08 -12.76
C HIS A 105 1.82 10.77 -14.25
N LEU A 106 1.81 9.48 -14.64
CA LEU A 106 1.95 9.08 -16.04
C LEU A 106 0.60 8.91 -16.72
N GLU A 107 0.50 9.35 -17.95
CA GLU A 107 -0.57 8.92 -18.83
C GLU A 107 -0.53 7.42 -19.01
N HIS A 108 -1.70 6.80 -19.16
CA HIS A 108 -1.82 5.34 -19.26
C HIS A 108 -0.88 4.72 -20.31
N LYS A 109 -0.75 5.34 -21.49
CA LYS A 109 0.15 4.85 -22.54
C LYS A 109 1.61 4.83 -22.09
N LYS A 110 2.09 5.91 -21.47
CA LYS A 110 3.45 6.01 -20.93
C LYS A 110 3.69 5.00 -19.80
N LEU A 111 2.69 4.76 -18.96
CA LEU A 111 2.77 3.74 -17.91
C LEU A 111 2.98 2.34 -18.52
N LEU A 112 2.27 1.98 -19.60
CA LEU A 112 2.47 0.70 -20.27
C LEU A 112 3.86 0.60 -20.93
N GLU A 113 4.35 1.67 -21.53
CA GLU A 113 5.70 1.75 -22.07
C GLU A 113 6.75 1.57 -20.97
N LEU A 114 6.57 2.25 -19.82
CA LEU A 114 7.44 2.11 -18.66
C LEU A 114 7.50 0.66 -18.15
N ILE A 115 6.36 -0.01 -18.00
CA ILE A 115 6.29 -1.41 -17.57
C ILE A 115 7.06 -2.32 -18.53
N ASN A 116 6.92 -2.13 -19.83
CA ASN A 116 7.65 -2.90 -20.84
C ASN A 116 9.18 -2.67 -20.76
N GLU A 117 9.60 -1.42 -20.58
CA GLU A 117 11.02 -1.09 -20.40
C GLU A 117 11.58 -1.66 -19.08
N CYS A 118 10.82 -1.59 -17.98
CA CYS A 118 11.19 -2.26 -16.73
C CYS A 118 11.37 -3.77 -16.94
N PHE A 119 10.46 -4.42 -17.67
CA PHE A 119 10.62 -5.84 -18.01
C PHE A 119 11.87 -6.10 -18.85
N ARG A 120 12.17 -5.25 -19.82
CA ARG A 120 13.35 -5.40 -20.68
C ARG A 120 14.66 -5.30 -19.90
N VAL A 121 14.82 -4.28 -19.06
CA VAL A 121 16.08 -4.03 -18.35
C VAL A 121 16.26 -4.89 -17.10
N LEU A 122 15.17 -5.39 -16.50
CA LEU A 122 15.22 -6.23 -15.31
C LEU A 122 15.84 -7.59 -15.66
N SER A 123 16.77 -8.06 -14.83
CA SER A 123 17.38 -9.39 -14.98
C SER A 123 16.38 -10.51 -14.66
N ASP A 124 16.65 -11.72 -15.13
CA ASP A 124 15.75 -12.89 -14.95
C ASP A 124 15.39 -13.15 -13.49
N ASP A 125 16.33 -12.98 -12.57
CA ASP A 125 16.14 -13.13 -11.12
C ASP A 125 15.77 -11.81 -10.43
N GLY A 126 15.51 -10.77 -11.19
CA GLY A 126 15.24 -9.42 -10.67
C GLY A 126 13.84 -9.22 -10.15
N ILE A 127 13.67 -8.16 -9.36
CA ILE A 127 12.40 -7.74 -8.75
C ILE A 127 12.07 -6.29 -9.12
N LEU A 128 10.81 -6.06 -9.46
CA LEU A 128 10.21 -4.74 -9.60
C LEU A 128 9.35 -4.44 -8.38
N ILE A 129 9.56 -3.30 -7.75
CA ILE A 129 8.78 -2.79 -6.62
C ILE A 129 8.21 -1.43 -6.99
N MET A 130 6.90 -1.28 -6.97
CA MET A 130 6.23 0.00 -7.21
C MET A 130 5.33 0.35 -6.03
N GLU A 131 5.25 1.63 -5.69
CA GLU A 131 4.32 2.16 -4.69
C GLU A 131 3.62 3.41 -5.24
N THR A 132 2.33 3.55 -4.94
CA THR A 132 1.49 4.66 -5.38
C THR A 132 0.35 4.86 -4.37
N PRO A 133 -0.28 6.05 -4.28
CA PRO A 133 -1.42 6.25 -3.40
C PRO A 133 -2.54 5.25 -3.65
N SER A 134 -3.08 4.66 -2.59
CA SER A 134 -4.14 3.66 -2.68
C SER A 134 -5.50 4.29 -2.93
N ILE A 135 -6.12 3.95 -4.06
CA ILE A 135 -7.50 4.35 -4.34
C ILE A 135 -8.55 3.59 -3.51
N ASP A 136 -8.15 2.52 -2.83
CA ASP A 136 -9.03 1.80 -1.90
C ASP A 136 -9.36 2.63 -0.65
N ASN A 137 -8.46 3.51 -0.23
CA ASN A 137 -8.70 4.45 0.85
C ASN A 137 -9.58 5.61 0.37
N LEU A 138 -10.78 5.76 0.97
CA LEU A 138 -11.76 6.76 0.55
C LEU A 138 -11.26 8.21 0.69
N ILE A 139 -10.47 8.53 1.71
CA ILE A 139 -9.90 9.87 1.87
C ILE A 139 -8.79 10.12 0.86
N VAL A 140 -7.96 9.11 0.58
CA VAL A 140 -6.94 9.21 -0.47
C VAL A 140 -7.62 9.43 -1.81
N SER A 141 -8.51 8.55 -2.22
CA SER A 141 -9.14 8.55 -3.55
C SER A 141 -10.06 9.74 -3.84
N THR A 142 -10.67 10.35 -2.80
CA THR A 142 -11.61 11.45 -2.99
C THR A 142 -11.04 12.84 -2.68
N LYS A 143 -9.93 12.91 -1.95
CA LYS A 143 -9.39 14.18 -1.47
C LYS A 143 -7.88 14.32 -1.65
N SER A 144 -7.06 13.47 -0.98
CA SER A 144 -5.64 13.73 -0.90
C SER A 144 -4.89 13.42 -2.20
N PHE A 145 -5.37 12.49 -3.01
CA PHE A 145 -4.83 12.24 -4.35
C PHE A 145 -4.81 13.51 -5.21
N TYR A 146 -5.86 14.32 -5.15
CA TYR A 146 -6.00 15.54 -5.96
C TYR A 146 -5.35 16.79 -5.35
N LEU A 147 -4.62 16.67 -4.24
CA LEU A 147 -3.81 17.77 -3.72
C LEU A 147 -2.61 18.07 -4.60
N ASP A 148 -2.08 17.05 -5.25
CA ASP A 148 -1.08 17.19 -6.29
C ASP A 148 -1.76 17.27 -7.67
N HIS A 149 -1.61 18.40 -8.35
CA HIS A 149 -2.21 18.63 -9.66
C HIS A 149 -1.59 17.78 -10.78
N THR A 150 -0.45 17.17 -10.52
CA THR A 150 0.24 16.29 -11.45
C THR A 150 -0.21 14.83 -11.33
N HIS A 151 -0.99 14.48 -10.32
CA HIS A 151 -1.66 13.19 -10.21
C HIS A 151 -2.81 13.09 -11.22
N ILE A 152 -2.61 12.35 -12.29
CA ILE A 152 -3.59 12.22 -13.39
C ILE A 152 -4.15 10.81 -13.54
N ASN A 153 -3.51 9.80 -12.92
CA ASN A 153 -3.81 8.39 -13.15
C ASN A 153 -3.97 7.62 -11.83
N PRO A 154 -5.16 7.59 -11.22
CA PRO A 154 -5.42 6.74 -10.07
C PRO A 154 -5.25 5.26 -10.44
N ILE A 155 -4.37 4.54 -9.73
CA ILE A 155 -3.97 3.18 -10.09
C ILE A 155 -4.90 2.15 -9.44
N ASN A 156 -5.62 1.40 -10.28
CA ASN A 156 -6.40 0.24 -9.82
C ASN A 156 -5.47 -0.98 -9.67
N PRO A 157 -5.45 -1.68 -8.50
CA PRO A 157 -4.54 -2.79 -8.23
C PRO A 157 -4.69 -3.96 -9.21
N ASP A 158 -5.91 -4.36 -9.55
CA ASP A 158 -6.14 -5.48 -10.45
C ASP A 158 -5.74 -5.14 -11.90
N ALA A 159 -6.05 -3.91 -12.33
CA ALA A 159 -5.71 -3.46 -13.67
C ALA A 159 -4.19 -3.35 -13.86
N ILE A 160 -3.46 -2.78 -12.89
CA ILE A 160 -2.01 -2.66 -13.00
C ILE A 160 -1.32 -4.02 -12.97
N CYS A 161 -1.74 -4.95 -12.10
CA CYS A 161 -1.23 -6.31 -12.09
C CYS A 161 -1.44 -7.01 -13.44
N PHE A 162 -2.62 -6.90 -14.02
CA PHE A 162 -2.90 -7.43 -15.36
C PHE A 162 -1.95 -6.87 -16.43
N HIS A 163 -1.68 -5.56 -16.43
CA HIS A 163 -0.75 -4.96 -17.39
C HIS A 163 0.70 -5.44 -17.20
N ILE A 164 1.13 -5.60 -15.98
CA ILE A 164 2.46 -6.13 -15.64
C ILE A 164 2.59 -7.59 -16.11
N GLU A 165 1.59 -8.43 -15.87
CA GLU A 165 1.55 -9.81 -16.41
C GLU A 165 1.59 -9.84 -17.92
N LYS A 166 0.86 -8.93 -18.59
CA LYS A 166 0.87 -8.82 -20.06
C LYS A 166 2.21 -8.38 -20.62
N ALA A 167 3.01 -7.61 -19.88
CA ALA A 167 4.37 -7.27 -20.27
C ALA A 167 5.36 -8.45 -20.18
N GLY A 168 4.95 -9.57 -19.54
CA GLY A 168 5.74 -10.80 -19.46
C GLY A 168 6.27 -11.17 -18.08
N PHE A 169 5.99 -10.40 -17.04
CA PHE A 169 6.33 -10.75 -15.67
C PHE A 169 5.62 -12.04 -15.25
N SER A 170 6.35 -12.95 -14.62
CA SER A 170 5.83 -14.29 -14.29
C SER A 170 5.03 -14.34 -13.01
N ASN A 171 5.36 -13.48 -12.05
CA ASN A 171 4.66 -13.40 -10.78
C ASN A 171 4.43 -11.93 -10.46
N VAL A 172 3.18 -11.59 -10.23
CA VAL A 172 2.74 -10.24 -9.88
C VAL A 172 1.82 -10.33 -8.68
N THR A 173 2.03 -9.49 -7.70
CA THR A 173 1.13 -9.36 -6.54
C THR A 173 1.10 -7.91 -6.08
N HIS A 174 0.07 -7.58 -5.29
CA HIS A 174 -0.03 -6.27 -4.68
C HIS A 174 -0.34 -6.38 -3.18
N PHE A 175 -0.02 -5.35 -2.45
CA PHE A 175 -0.24 -5.22 -1.02
C PHE A 175 -0.67 -3.79 -0.68
N PHE A 176 -1.46 -3.67 0.37
CA PHE A 176 -1.89 -2.40 0.90
C PHE A 176 -1.07 -2.04 2.12
N LEU A 177 -0.44 -0.86 2.11
CA LEU A 177 0.57 -0.45 3.09
C LEU A 177 0.21 0.88 3.76
N ASN A 178 1.00 1.20 4.79
CA ASN A 178 0.97 2.50 5.45
C ASN A 178 -0.44 2.87 5.94
N GLY A 179 -0.88 2.21 7.00
CA GLY A 179 -2.19 2.49 7.60
C GLY A 179 -2.36 3.97 7.96
N GLY A 180 -3.57 4.47 7.79
CA GLY A 180 -3.90 5.87 8.05
C GLY A 180 -3.83 6.25 9.53
N PRO A 181 -3.98 7.55 9.86
CA PRO A 181 -3.84 8.07 11.23
C PRO A 181 -4.76 7.43 12.26
N LEU A 182 -5.84 6.78 11.80
CA LEU A 182 -6.83 6.12 12.67
C LEU A 182 -6.75 4.59 12.61
N GLN A 183 -5.66 4.00 12.13
CA GLN A 183 -5.51 2.54 12.03
C GLN A 183 -5.70 1.83 13.38
N GLU A 184 -5.20 2.40 14.46
CA GLU A 184 -5.30 1.87 15.83
C GLU A 184 -6.62 2.25 16.54
N ALA A 185 -7.53 2.94 15.85
CA ALA A 185 -8.82 3.28 16.44
C ALA A 185 -9.69 2.02 16.60
N SER A 186 -10.64 2.08 17.53
CA SER A 186 -11.58 0.98 17.74
C SER A 186 -12.27 0.56 16.42
N PRO A 187 -12.39 -0.74 16.13
CA PRO A 187 -13.15 -1.23 14.97
C PRO A 187 -14.58 -0.71 14.88
N LEU A 188 -15.19 -0.35 16.01
CA LEU A 188 -16.54 0.25 16.07
C LEU A 188 -16.59 1.74 15.69
N LYS A 189 -15.49 2.32 15.20
CA LYS A 189 -15.50 3.70 14.70
C LYS A 189 -15.55 3.73 13.18
N ILE A 190 -16.64 4.24 12.61
CA ILE A 190 -16.76 4.46 11.15
C ILE A 190 -15.61 5.32 10.61
N THR A 191 -15.11 6.27 11.41
CA THR A 191 -13.96 7.09 11.02
C THR A 191 -12.68 6.29 10.78
N ARG A 192 -12.52 5.10 11.39
CA ARG A 192 -11.43 4.17 11.10
C ARG A 192 -11.53 3.61 9.68
N ILE A 193 -12.74 3.25 9.22
CA ILE A 193 -12.98 2.77 7.86
C ILE A 193 -12.60 3.85 6.83
N LEU A 194 -12.88 5.12 7.15
CA LEU A 194 -12.61 6.24 6.24
C LEU A 194 -11.12 6.64 6.20
N ASN A 195 -10.40 6.57 7.32
CA ASN A 195 -9.06 7.15 7.44
C ASN A 195 -8.08 6.34 8.31
N GLY A 196 -8.38 5.08 8.58
CA GLY A 196 -7.51 4.15 9.30
C GLY A 196 -6.91 3.06 8.39
N VAL A 197 -7.46 2.91 7.19
CA VAL A 197 -7.03 1.89 6.22
C VAL A 197 -5.78 2.31 5.47
N ALA A 198 -5.18 1.38 4.73
CA ALA A 198 -3.95 1.60 3.99
C ALA A 198 -4.01 2.84 3.09
N GLN A 199 -2.96 3.64 3.11
CA GLN A 199 -2.85 4.84 2.28
C GLN A 199 -2.13 4.58 0.95
N ASP A 200 -1.32 3.53 0.90
CA ASP A 200 -0.50 3.23 -0.26
C ASP A 200 -0.75 1.81 -0.78
N LEU A 201 -0.61 1.67 -2.08
CA LEU A 201 -0.66 0.43 -2.84
C LEU A 201 0.76 0.10 -3.28
N CYS A 202 1.28 -1.06 -2.86
CA CYS A 202 2.53 -1.61 -3.32
C CYS A 202 2.27 -2.73 -4.33
N ILE A 203 2.97 -2.70 -5.46
CA ILE A 203 2.96 -3.75 -6.47
C ILE A 203 4.37 -4.35 -6.54
N ILE A 204 4.45 -5.68 -6.56
CA ILE A 204 5.70 -6.39 -6.65
C ILE A 204 5.60 -7.41 -7.78
N ALA A 205 6.64 -7.43 -8.63
CA ALA A 205 6.70 -8.37 -9.74
C ALA A 205 8.11 -8.94 -9.92
N THR A 206 8.21 -10.18 -10.43
CA THR A 206 9.48 -10.82 -10.79
C THR A 206 9.46 -11.23 -12.24
N LYS A 207 10.61 -11.14 -12.92
CA LYS A 207 10.71 -11.50 -14.34
C LYS A 207 10.57 -12.99 -14.56
N LYS A 208 11.38 -13.83 -13.88
CA LYS A 208 11.27 -15.29 -13.87
C LYS A 208 11.29 -15.80 -12.42
N GLY A 209 10.23 -16.40 -12.00
CA GLY A 209 9.90 -16.46 -10.62
C GLY A 209 10.18 -17.72 -9.82
N SER A 210 11.39 -18.24 -9.73
CA SER A 210 11.69 -19.32 -8.75
C SER A 210 11.75 -18.83 -7.29
N LYS A 211 12.10 -17.58 -7.06
CA LYS A 211 12.27 -16.97 -5.72
C LYS A 211 11.03 -16.31 -5.14
N PHE A 212 9.99 -16.11 -5.93
CA PHE A 212 8.77 -15.37 -5.51
C PHE A 212 8.14 -15.96 -4.24
N LYS A 213 8.05 -17.28 -4.14
CA LYS A 213 7.52 -17.96 -2.96
C LYS A 213 8.28 -17.61 -1.68
N TYR A 214 9.59 -17.53 -1.75
CA TYR A 214 10.44 -17.23 -0.60
C TYR A 214 10.38 -15.75 -0.21
N LEU A 215 10.16 -14.85 -1.17
CA LEU A 215 10.02 -13.43 -0.90
C LEU A 215 8.81 -13.13 0.01
N PHE A 216 7.72 -13.88 -0.12
CA PHE A 216 6.46 -13.57 0.55
C PHE A 216 6.05 -14.56 1.64
N ILE A 217 6.35 -15.85 1.49
CA ILE A 217 5.87 -16.88 2.41
C ILE A 217 6.77 -16.98 3.65
N ASP A 218 8.09 -16.89 3.48
CA ASP A 218 9.05 -17.11 4.56
C ASP A 218 9.47 -15.80 5.27
N ASN A 219 8.95 -14.64 4.84
CA ASN A 219 9.32 -13.36 5.41
C ASN A 219 8.30 -12.89 6.47
N THR A 220 8.49 -13.36 7.70
CA THR A 220 7.60 -13.05 8.83
C THR A 220 7.47 -11.54 9.10
N LYS A 221 8.56 -10.77 8.96
CA LYS A 221 8.55 -9.31 9.18
C LYS A 221 7.68 -8.58 8.16
N TRP A 222 7.76 -9.00 6.90
CA TRP A 222 6.89 -8.48 5.84
C TRP A 222 5.43 -8.84 6.11
N GLN A 223 5.17 -10.08 6.51
CA GLN A 223 3.84 -10.56 6.87
C GLN A 223 3.23 -9.80 8.06
N GLU A 224 4.02 -9.55 9.11
CA GLU A 224 3.59 -8.77 10.27
C GLU A 224 3.21 -7.34 9.87
N HIS A 225 3.96 -6.73 8.97
CA HIS A 225 3.67 -5.37 8.48
C HIS A 225 2.39 -5.33 7.64
N LEU A 226 2.17 -6.32 6.79
CA LEU A 226 0.94 -6.45 5.98
C LEU A 226 -0.30 -6.63 6.85
N ASN A 227 -0.19 -7.29 8.00
CA ASN A 227 -1.31 -7.52 8.92
C ASN A 227 -1.84 -6.22 9.58
N HIS A 228 -1.11 -5.10 9.48
CA HIS A 228 -1.52 -3.83 10.06
C HIS A 228 -2.17 -2.86 9.06
N ALA A 229 -2.10 -3.14 7.77
CA ALA A 229 -2.63 -2.27 6.71
C ALA A 229 -3.90 -2.87 6.09
N LEU A 230 -5.04 -2.57 6.68
CA LEU A 230 -6.34 -3.06 6.21
C LEU A 230 -6.80 -2.30 4.96
N THR A 231 -7.53 -2.99 4.09
CA THR A 231 -8.35 -2.35 3.06
C THR A 231 -9.62 -1.74 3.66
N THR A 232 -10.28 -0.87 2.92
CA THR A 232 -11.58 -0.30 3.31
C THR A 232 -12.62 -1.40 3.54
N LEU A 233 -12.65 -2.41 2.67
CA LEU A 233 -13.57 -3.54 2.80
C LEU A 233 -13.28 -4.39 4.06
N GLN A 234 -12.01 -4.70 4.34
CA GLN A 234 -11.63 -5.45 5.53
C GLN A 234 -12.01 -4.71 6.81
N ALA A 235 -11.76 -3.38 6.86
CA ALA A 235 -12.15 -2.56 8.01
C ALA A 235 -13.68 -2.49 8.19
N ALA A 236 -14.45 -2.48 7.11
CA ALA A 236 -15.91 -2.52 7.15
C ALA A 236 -16.42 -3.86 7.67
N ILE A 237 -15.86 -4.98 7.20
CA ILE A 237 -16.20 -6.33 7.70
C ILE A 237 -15.88 -6.44 9.20
N GLU A 238 -14.71 -5.95 9.65
CA GLU A 238 -14.38 -5.94 11.09
C GLU A 238 -15.39 -5.11 11.91
N PHE A 239 -15.84 -3.98 11.38
CA PHE A 239 -16.86 -3.16 12.02
C PHE A 239 -18.15 -3.93 12.19
N ASP A 240 -18.66 -4.56 11.13
CA ASP A 240 -19.90 -5.33 11.15
C ASP A 240 -19.85 -6.49 12.16
N LEU A 241 -18.78 -7.29 12.12
CA LEU A 241 -18.57 -8.41 13.05
C LEU A 241 -18.51 -7.97 14.51
N LYS A 242 -17.82 -6.86 14.79
CA LYS A 242 -17.73 -6.30 16.14
C LYS A 242 -19.06 -5.72 16.61
N LEU A 243 -19.81 -5.08 15.72
CA LEU A 243 -21.14 -4.54 16.02
C LEU A 243 -22.12 -5.68 16.37
N GLU A 244 -22.20 -6.73 15.55
CA GLU A 244 -23.01 -7.93 15.81
C GLU A 244 -22.67 -8.59 17.14
N SER A 245 -21.38 -8.78 17.42
CA SER A 245 -20.90 -9.32 18.69
C SER A 245 -21.34 -8.44 19.88
N SER A 246 -21.25 -7.13 19.75
CA SER A 246 -21.65 -6.19 20.80
C SER A 246 -23.15 -6.23 21.06
N ILE A 247 -23.97 -6.28 20.00
CA ILE A 247 -25.44 -6.42 20.10
C ILE A 247 -25.81 -7.73 20.78
N ASN A 248 -25.18 -8.85 20.38
CA ASN A 248 -25.46 -10.17 20.97
C ASN A 248 -25.06 -10.23 22.46
N ASN A 249 -23.96 -9.59 22.84
CA ASN A 249 -23.53 -9.49 24.22
C ASN A 249 -24.53 -8.65 25.07
N LEU A 250 -25.03 -7.55 24.53
CA LEU A 250 -26.07 -6.73 25.19
C LEU A 250 -27.38 -7.53 25.34
N SER A 251 -27.83 -8.21 24.29
CA SER A 251 -29.07 -8.98 24.33
C SER A 251 -29.00 -10.18 25.25
N SER A 252 -27.81 -10.70 25.53
CA SER A 252 -27.57 -11.81 26.47
C SER A 252 -27.28 -11.32 27.89
N SER A 253 -27.17 -10.02 28.13
CA SER A 253 -26.90 -9.48 29.46
C SER A 253 -28.06 -9.80 30.41
N TYR A 254 -27.74 -10.13 31.66
CA TYR A 254 -28.70 -10.48 32.70
C TYR A 254 -29.75 -9.37 32.91
N GLU A 255 -29.35 -8.10 32.77
CA GLU A 255 -30.22 -6.94 32.91
C GLU A 255 -31.33 -6.90 31.84
N ILE A 256 -31.02 -7.16 30.58
CA ILE A 256 -32.02 -7.20 29.51
C ILE A 256 -32.97 -8.40 29.66
N LYS A 257 -32.44 -9.55 30.09
CA LYS A 257 -33.32 -10.70 30.40
C LYS A 257 -34.25 -10.39 31.54
N SER A 258 -33.74 -9.81 32.64
CA SER A 258 -34.54 -9.40 33.78
C SER A 258 -35.65 -8.39 33.42
N LEU A 259 -35.33 -7.34 32.65
CA LEU A 259 -36.27 -6.39 32.14
C LEU A 259 -37.34 -7.02 31.24
N ASN A 260 -36.98 -7.94 30.39
CA ASN A 260 -37.93 -8.65 29.53
C ASN A 260 -38.89 -9.55 30.34
N GLU A 261 -38.40 -10.19 31.39
CA GLU A 261 -39.23 -10.96 32.34
C GLU A 261 -40.22 -10.04 33.09
N GLU A 262 -39.77 -8.88 33.62
CA GLU A 262 -40.63 -7.90 34.24
C GLU A 262 -41.69 -7.38 33.27
N ILE A 263 -41.34 -7.05 32.03
CA ILE A 263 -42.29 -6.61 31.00
C ILE A 263 -43.35 -7.70 30.73
N LEU A 264 -42.96 -8.97 30.74
CA LEU A 264 -43.87 -10.07 30.53
C LEU A 264 -44.90 -10.16 31.69
N ILE A 265 -44.41 -10.10 32.93
CA ILE A 265 -45.26 -10.10 34.15
C ILE A 265 -46.25 -8.91 34.12
N LEU A 266 -45.77 -7.70 33.84
CA LEU A 266 -46.62 -6.53 33.76
C LEU A 266 -47.70 -6.62 32.66
N ARG A 267 -47.38 -7.26 31.53
CA ARG A 267 -48.33 -7.51 30.45
C ARG A 267 -49.44 -8.49 30.90
N GLU A 268 -49.08 -9.54 31.63
CA GLU A 268 -50.08 -10.46 32.20
C GLU A 268 -50.98 -9.80 33.24
N GLU A 269 -50.41 -8.98 34.12
CA GLU A 269 -51.21 -8.20 35.09
C GLU A 269 -52.17 -7.23 34.41
N ILE A 270 -51.72 -6.49 33.39
CA ILE A 270 -52.58 -5.59 32.59
C ILE A 270 -53.67 -6.41 31.89
N PHE A 271 -53.40 -7.58 31.38
CA PHE A 271 -54.40 -8.43 30.75
C PHE A 271 -55.44 -8.88 31.76
N LEU A 272 -55.05 -9.29 32.96
CA LEU A 272 -55.97 -9.71 34.04
C LEU A 272 -56.81 -8.55 34.54
N LEU A 273 -56.25 -7.35 34.70
CA LEU A 273 -56.96 -6.14 35.06
C LEU A 273 -58.00 -5.73 34.01
N LYS A 274 -57.64 -5.81 32.73
CA LYS A 274 -58.58 -5.55 31.62
C LYS A 274 -59.70 -6.56 31.57
N ALA A 275 -59.46 -7.83 31.89
CA ALA A 275 -60.47 -8.85 31.98
C ALA A 275 -61.44 -8.60 33.16
N ARG A 276 -60.94 -8.18 34.33
CA ARG A 276 -61.76 -7.80 35.48
C ARG A 276 -62.64 -6.60 35.21
N LEU A 277 -62.13 -5.57 34.50
CA LEU A 277 -62.87 -4.34 34.14
C LEU A 277 -64.00 -4.59 33.11
N LYS A 278 -64.00 -5.72 32.40
CA LYS A 278 -65.10 -6.09 31.49
C LYS A 278 -66.32 -6.67 32.18
N TYR A 279 -66.23 -6.94 33.46
CA TYR A 279 -67.36 -7.49 34.28
C TYR A 279 -67.89 -6.47 35.27
N PHE A 280 -67.54 -5.19 35.19
CA PHE A 280 -68.14 -4.04 35.80
C PHE A 280 -68.69 -3.13 34.72
#